data_8ccbf6eaf5ca2c27a3ea4d847fbf6a77
#
_entry.id   8ccbf6eaf5ca2c27a3ea4d847fbf6a77
#
_cell.length_a   1.000
_cell.length_b   1.000
_cell.length_c   1.000
_cell.angle_alpha   90.00
_cell.angle_beta   90.00
_cell.angle_gamma   90.00
#
_symmetry.space_group_name_H-M   'P 1'
#
loop_
_entity.id
_entity.type
_entity.pdbx_description
1 polymer ?
#
loop_
_entity_poly.entity_id
_entity_poly.type
_entity_poly.pdbx_seq_one_letter_code
_entity_poly.pdbx_strand_id
1 'polypeptide(L)'
;MSEEPSGNKSTVAEQSAAPKRFIFTAPDMDHFKTSDTKRDLLSFVTTLGRSTINTSYAFEPSNPLEGLSPGLASLHGSLQAISSTWLHELPPDENAKVRFGNPMFKSWHARLIDRSRNIIESILNCHVKYVVSEQKSKWDMSTLKECADAGSKSALIEADKDAPRGGNTKEDQVINELEAYLVRSFGHAVRLDYGTGHECSFYVFLYALCKIGLFGNIPKTVAPSQDLLAPIALAITTQYLEICRGIQTDYFLEPAGSHGVW
;
A
#
# COMPACT_ATOMS: atom_id res chain seq x y z
N MET A 1 48.75 40.59 -6.86
CA MET A 1 47.65 40.10 -7.69
C MET A 1 47.51 38.63 -7.38
N SER A 2 46.63 38.33 -6.49
CA SER A 2 46.35 36.97 -6.00
C SER A 2 44.90 36.62 -6.40
N GLU A 3 44.79 35.66 -7.32
CA GLU A 3 43.51 35.13 -7.77
C GLU A 3 42.94 34.20 -6.72
N GLU A 4 41.71 34.48 -6.26
CA GLU A 4 40.91 33.57 -5.46
C GLU A 4 40.35 32.46 -6.33
N PRO A 5 40.29 31.21 -5.84
CA PRO A 5 39.64 30.16 -6.57
C PRO A 5 38.13 30.22 -6.40
N SER A 6 37.46 30.33 -7.52
CA SER A 6 36.01 30.27 -7.73
C SER A 6 35.39 29.08 -6.99
N GLY A 7 34.50 29.37 -6.03
CA GLY A 7 33.72 28.39 -5.30
C GLY A 7 32.84 27.57 -6.21
N ASN A 8 33.07 26.26 -6.17
CA ASN A 8 32.28 25.24 -6.83
C ASN A 8 30.91 25.17 -6.12
N LYS A 9 29.90 25.81 -6.72
CA LYS A 9 28.50 25.60 -6.35
C LYS A 9 28.12 24.20 -6.76
N SER A 10 28.24 23.23 -5.84
CA SER A 10 27.59 21.94 -5.98
C SER A 10 26.07 22.17 -6.02
N THR A 11 25.51 22.14 -7.19
CA THR A 11 24.07 21.94 -7.39
C THR A 11 23.71 20.60 -6.80
N VAL A 12 23.20 20.62 -5.57
CA VAL A 12 22.49 19.50 -4.98
C VAL A 12 21.25 19.33 -5.85
N ALA A 13 21.32 18.43 -6.81
CA ALA A 13 20.16 17.95 -7.51
C ALA A 13 19.22 17.37 -6.45
N GLU A 14 18.12 18.05 -6.14
CA GLU A 14 17.06 17.55 -5.28
C GLU A 14 16.53 16.27 -5.90
N GLN A 15 16.84 15.17 -5.25
CA GLN A 15 16.56 13.84 -5.75
C GLN A 15 15.09 13.51 -5.46
N SER A 16 14.38 13.08 -6.49
CA SER A 16 13.06 12.46 -6.40
C SER A 16 12.95 11.57 -5.15
N ALA A 17 11.91 11.80 -4.35
CA ALA A 17 11.69 11.17 -3.05
C ALA A 17 11.13 9.75 -3.11
N ALA A 18 11.23 9.07 -4.25
CA ALA A 18 10.89 7.65 -4.32
C ALA A 18 11.83 6.83 -3.41
N PRO A 19 11.31 5.84 -2.67
CA PRO A 19 12.12 4.99 -1.82
C PRO A 19 13.27 4.36 -2.60
N LYS A 20 14.48 4.55 -2.10
CA LYS A 20 15.70 3.98 -2.72
C LYS A 20 16.12 2.75 -1.94
N ARG A 21 16.73 1.81 -2.64
CA ARG A 21 17.39 0.69 -1.98
C ARG A 21 18.63 1.21 -1.23
N PHE A 22 18.73 0.90 0.04
CA PHE A 22 19.88 1.25 0.90
C PHE A 22 20.64 0.03 1.42
N ILE A 23 20.07 -1.16 1.31
CA ILE A 23 20.67 -2.40 1.79
C ILE A 23 21.32 -3.10 0.59
N PHE A 24 22.64 -3.01 0.48
CA PHE A 24 23.43 -3.61 -0.60
C PHE A 24 24.45 -4.63 -0.08
N THR A 25 24.89 -4.47 1.18
CA THR A 25 25.97 -5.24 1.80
C THR A 25 25.50 -5.89 3.08
N ALA A 26 26.29 -6.84 3.60
CA ALA A 26 26.04 -7.44 4.91
C ALA A 26 26.05 -6.42 6.06
N PRO A 27 26.99 -5.46 6.14
CA PRO A 27 26.95 -4.38 7.11
C PRO A 27 25.66 -3.54 7.06
N ASP A 28 25.14 -3.22 5.86
CA ASP A 28 23.87 -2.49 5.73
C ASP A 28 22.73 -3.31 6.33
N MET A 29 22.72 -4.62 6.07
CA MET A 29 21.74 -5.54 6.63
C MET A 29 21.83 -5.60 8.16
N ASP A 30 23.03 -5.63 8.73
CA ASP A 30 23.22 -5.67 10.17
C ASP A 30 22.79 -4.35 10.82
N HIS A 31 23.04 -3.23 10.16
CA HIS A 31 22.51 -1.92 10.59
C HIS A 31 20.97 -1.93 10.57
N PHE A 32 20.35 -2.42 9.50
CA PHE A 32 18.88 -2.54 9.43
C PHE A 32 18.33 -3.46 10.53
N LYS A 33 18.98 -4.60 10.80
CA LYS A 33 18.52 -5.56 11.82
C LYS A 33 18.45 -4.96 13.23
N THR A 34 19.29 -3.96 13.53
CA THR A 34 19.35 -3.28 14.83
C THR A 34 18.59 -1.95 14.84
N SER A 35 18.02 -1.52 13.72
CA SER A 35 17.34 -0.23 13.57
C SER A 35 16.01 -0.17 14.32
N ASP A 36 15.66 1.03 14.79
CA ASP A 36 14.36 1.32 15.37
C ASP A 36 13.22 1.06 14.38
N THR A 37 13.43 1.39 13.10
CA THR A 37 12.46 1.16 12.05
C THR A 37 12.06 -0.31 11.92
N LYS A 38 13.04 -1.23 11.95
CA LYS A 38 12.75 -2.67 11.93
C LYS A 38 11.99 -3.10 13.19
N ARG A 39 12.41 -2.62 14.37
CA ARG A 39 11.74 -2.94 15.62
C ARG A 39 10.28 -2.48 15.62
N ASP A 40 10.04 -1.25 15.17
CA ASP A 40 8.71 -0.66 15.11
C ASP A 40 7.81 -1.39 14.10
N LEU A 41 8.35 -1.71 12.92
CA LEU A 41 7.63 -2.48 11.90
C LEU A 41 7.26 -3.88 12.41
N LEU A 42 8.18 -4.59 13.05
CA LEU A 42 7.90 -5.90 13.64
C LEU A 42 6.85 -5.80 14.75
N SER A 43 6.93 -4.78 15.59
CA SER A 43 5.92 -4.52 16.63
C SER A 43 4.55 -4.28 16.01
N PHE A 44 4.47 -3.46 14.96
CA PHE A 44 3.23 -3.19 14.24
C PHE A 44 2.61 -4.47 13.64
N VAL A 45 3.38 -5.23 12.88
CA VAL A 45 2.90 -6.48 12.25
C VAL A 45 2.48 -7.51 13.30
N THR A 46 3.26 -7.65 14.38
CA THR A 46 2.93 -8.56 15.47
C THR A 46 1.63 -8.14 16.18
N THR A 47 1.44 -6.85 16.43
CA THR A 47 0.22 -6.34 17.08
C THR A 47 -0.98 -6.49 16.15
N LEU A 48 -0.81 -6.23 14.85
CA LEU A 48 -1.85 -6.46 13.84
C LEU A 48 -2.29 -7.93 13.82
N GLY A 49 -1.34 -8.87 13.79
CA GLY A 49 -1.65 -10.29 13.84
C GLY A 49 -2.31 -10.73 15.16
N ARG A 50 -1.84 -10.19 16.29
CA ARG A 50 -2.44 -10.50 17.61
C ARG A 50 -3.86 -9.94 17.76
N SER A 51 -4.19 -8.85 17.10
CA SER A 51 -5.53 -8.25 17.18
C SER A 51 -6.63 -9.16 16.65
N THR A 52 -6.28 -10.14 15.82
CA THR A 52 -7.22 -11.12 15.26
C THR A 52 -7.34 -12.41 16.09
N ILE A 53 -6.49 -12.61 17.11
CA ILE A 53 -6.55 -13.79 17.96
C ILE A 53 -7.80 -13.73 18.82
N ASN A 54 -8.61 -14.80 18.80
CA ASN A 54 -9.91 -14.92 19.49
C ASN A 54 -10.98 -13.90 19.05
N THR A 55 -10.74 -13.08 18.03
CA THR A 55 -11.84 -12.42 17.37
C THR A 55 -12.59 -13.47 16.58
N SER A 56 -13.88 -13.66 16.92
CA SER A 56 -14.77 -14.51 16.14
C SER A 56 -14.70 -14.07 14.68
N TYR A 57 -14.45 -15.00 13.77
CA TYR A 57 -14.45 -14.75 12.32
C TYR A 57 -15.87 -14.46 11.78
N ALA A 58 -16.82 -14.19 12.68
CA ALA A 58 -18.07 -13.56 12.36
C ALA A 58 -17.87 -12.08 11.98
N PHE A 59 -16.88 -11.85 11.11
CA PHE A 59 -16.85 -10.64 10.30
C PHE A 59 -17.99 -10.83 9.29
N GLU A 60 -19.17 -10.47 9.75
CA GLU A 60 -20.34 -10.43 8.90
C GLU A 60 -20.01 -9.51 7.73
N PRO A 61 -20.08 -10.01 6.47
CA PRO A 61 -19.83 -9.17 5.29
C PRO A 61 -20.76 -7.95 5.22
N SER A 62 -21.78 -7.91 6.08
CA SER A 62 -22.77 -6.85 6.18
C SER A 62 -22.19 -5.48 6.53
N ASN A 63 -20.98 -5.40 7.13
CA ASN A 63 -20.40 -4.12 7.51
C ASN A 63 -18.86 -4.07 7.53
N PRO A 64 -18.19 -4.28 6.39
CA PRO A 64 -16.73 -4.34 6.32
C PRO A 64 -16.03 -3.00 6.61
N LEU A 65 -16.80 -1.91 6.70
CA LEU A 65 -16.27 -0.57 6.94
C LEU A 65 -16.31 -0.18 8.43
N GLU A 66 -17.00 -0.96 9.27
CA GLU A 66 -17.11 -0.66 10.69
C GLU A 66 -15.75 -0.68 11.38
N GLY A 67 -15.45 0.37 12.12
CA GLY A 67 -14.16 0.54 12.80
C GLY A 67 -13.02 1.05 11.93
N LEU A 68 -13.23 1.26 10.62
CA LEU A 68 -12.25 1.91 9.77
C LEU A 68 -12.30 3.43 9.92
N SER A 69 -11.17 4.08 9.65
CA SER A 69 -11.14 5.53 9.44
C SER A 69 -11.55 5.86 7.99
N PRO A 70 -11.92 7.12 7.69
CA PRO A 70 -12.29 7.54 6.34
C PRO A 70 -11.23 7.21 5.28
N GLY A 71 -9.96 7.42 5.56
CA GLY A 71 -8.88 7.05 4.65
C GLY A 71 -8.77 5.55 4.44
N LEU A 72 -8.95 4.74 5.49
CA LEU A 72 -8.96 3.28 5.38
C LEU A 72 -10.22 2.74 4.70
N ALA A 73 -11.37 3.40 4.85
CA ALA A 73 -12.57 3.09 4.08
C ALA A 73 -12.35 3.33 2.58
N SER A 74 -11.67 4.42 2.20
CA SER A 74 -11.25 4.67 0.82
C SER A 74 -10.31 3.58 0.28
N LEU A 75 -9.32 3.17 1.09
CA LEU A 75 -8.44 2.04 0.72
C LEU A 75 -9.25 0.75 0.52
N HIS A 76 -10.15 0.42 1.43
CA HIS A 76 -11.03 -0.76 1.29
C HIS A 76 -11.82 -0.73 -0.02
N GLY A 77 -12.45 0.40 -0.33
CA GLY A 77 -13.19 0.57 -1.58
C GLY A 77 -12.31 0.39 -2.82
N SER A 78 -11.08 0.91 -2.79
CA SER A 78 -10.11 0.72 -3.88
C SER A 78 -9.75 -0.76 -4.06
N LEU A 79 -9.42 -1.46 -2.98
CA LEU A 79 -9.10 -2.89 -3.02
C LEU A 79 -10.30 -3.72 -3.50
N GLN A 80 -11.51 -3.39 -3.06
CA GLN A 80 -12.72 -4.06 -3.51
C GLN A 80 -12.95 -3.88 -5.01
N ALA A 81 -12.77 -2.67 -5.54
CA ALA A 81 -12.89 -2.40 -6.97
C ALA A 81 -11.83 -3.16 -7.78
N ILE A 82 -10.60 -3.23 -7.30
CA ILE A 82 -9.53 -4.03 -7.91
C ILE A 82 -9.93 -5.51 -7.95
N SER A 83 -10.36 -6.07 -6.83
CA SER A 83 -10.76 -7.49 -6.71
C SER A 83 -11.93 -7.84 -7.62
N SER A 84 -12.97 -7.01 -7.63
CA SER A 84 -14.22 -7.31 -8.34
C SER A 84 -14.18 -7.03 -9.85
N THR A 85 -13.26 -6.17 -10.31
CA THR A 85 -13.33 -5.64 -11.69
C THR A 85 -12.11 -6.01 -12.53
N TRP A 86 -10.91 -5.82 -12.01
CA TRP A 86 -9.70 -5.86 -12.84
C TRP A 86 -9.37 -7.25 -13.41
N LEU A 87 -9.61 -8.32 -12.66
CA LEU A 87 -9.38 -9.68 -13.16
C LEU A 87 -10.36 -10.05 -14.28
N HIS A 88 -11.60 -9.56 -14.21
CA HIS A 88 -12.60 -9.76 -15.28
C HIS A 88 -12.29 -8.95 -16.53
N GLU A 89 -11.80 -7.73 -16.39
CA GLU A 89 -11.44 -6.85 -17.52
C GLU A 89 -10.12 -7.22 -18.18
N LEU A 90 -9.22 -7.86 -17.44
CA LEU A 90 -7.91 -8.29 -17.91
C LEU A 90 -7.74 -9.81 -17.66
N PRO A 91 -8.54 -10.65 -18.31
CA PRO A 91 -8.44 -12.10 -18.12
C PRO A 91 -7.07 -12.62 -18.59
N PRO A 92 -6.62 -13.77 -18.08
CA PRO A 92 -5.41 -14.40 -18.56
C PRO A 92 -5.51 -14.72 -20.06
N ASP A 93 -4.39 -14.63 -20.77
CA ASP A 93 -4.33 -15.06 -22.18
C ASP A 93 -4.31 -16.60 -22.22
N GLU A 94 -5.42 -17.19 -22.67
CA GLU A 94 -5.59 -18.65 -22.80
C GLU A 94 -4.67 -19.27 -23.87
N ASN A 95 -4.19 -18.47 -24.82
CA ASN A 95 -3.30 -18.91 -25.89
C ASN A 95 -1.82 -18.78 -25.53
N ALA A 96 -1.51 -18.15 -24.42
CA ALA A 96 -0.14 -17.99 -23.98
C ALA A 96 0.46 -19.35 -23.60
N LYS A 97 1.27 -19.91 -24.50
CA LYS A 97 2.09 -21.12 -24.26
C LYS A 97 3.26 -20.80 -23.36
N VAL A 98 2.99 -20.44 -22.11
CA VAL A 98 4.01 -20.07 -21.15
C VAL A 98 4.25 -21.21 -20.16
N ARG A 99 5.51 -21.46 -19.87
CA ARG A 99 5.89 -22.38 -18.80
C ARG A 99 5.63 -21.76 -17.43
N PHE A 100 5.74 -20.43 -17.31
CA PHE A 100 5.67 -19.68 -16.07
C PHE A 100 4.99 -18.33 -16.32
N GLY A 101 4.04 -17.98 -15.49
CA GLY A 101 3.37 -16.69 -15.44
C GLY A 101 2.68 -16.25 -16.74
N ASN A 102 1.42 -15.85 -16.63
CA ASN A 102 0.67 -15.35 -17.78
C ASN A 102 1.07 -13.89 -18.10
N PRO A 103 1.42 -13.55 -19.36
CA PRO A 103 1.87 -12.21 -19.75
C PRO A 103 0.83 -11.10 -19.48
N MET A 104 -0.47 -11.43 -19.39
CA MET A 104 -1.50 -10.46 -19.06
C MET A 104 -1.34 -9.84 -17.67
N PHE A 105 -0.61 -10.49 -16.77
CA PHE A 105 -0.24 -9.87 -15.50
C PHE A 105 0.55 -8.55 -15.67
N LYS A 106 1.33 -8.42 -16.75
CA LYS A 106 2.01 -7.15 -17.04
C LYS A 106 1.02 -6.01 -17.28
N SER A 107 -0.07 -6.28 -17.99
CA SER A 107 -1.13 -5.31 -18.24
C SER A 107 -1.89 -4.97 -16.96
N TRP A 108 -2.18 -5.96 -16.12
CA TRP A 108 -2.79 -5.76 -14.81
C TRP A 108 -1.88 -4.88 -13.91
N HIS A 109 -0.61 -5.20 -13.85
CA HIS A 109 0.36 -4.44 -13.04
C HIS A 109 0.62 -3.02 -13.60
N ALA A 110 0.59 -2.86 -14.92
CA ALA A 110 0.67 -1.53 -15.54
C ALA A 110 -0.54 -0.67 -15.18
N ARG A 111 -1.74 -1.25 -15.12
CA ARG A 111 -2.95 -0.59 -14.62
C ARG A 111 -2.79 -0.17 -13.15
N LEU A 112 -2.19 -1.01 -12.32
CA LEU A 112 -1.92 -0.67 -10.92
C LEU A 112 -0.98 0.54 -10.83
N ILE A 113 0.10 0.57 -11.59
CA ILE A 113 1.02 1.71 -11.64
C ILE A 113 0.29 2.98 -12.12
N ASP A 114 -0.56 2.87 -13.13
CA ASP A 114 -1.31 4.01 -13.66
C ASP A 114 -2.24 4.62 -12.60
N ARG A 115 -2.87 3.80 -11.78
CA ARG A 115 -3.92 4.21 -10.84
C ARG A 115 -3.48 4.36 -9.39
N SER A 116 -2.28 3.91 -9.05
CA SER A 116 -1.75 3.95 -7.68
C SER A 116 -1.79 5.35 -7.06
N ARG A 117 -1.44 6.37 -7.84
CA ARG A 117 -1.48 7.76 -7.37
C ARG A 117 -2.89 8.21 -7.03
N ASN A 118 -3.86 7.98 -7.90
CA ASN A 118 -5.27 8.33 -7.67
C ASN A 118 -5.81 7.65 -6.41
N ILE A 119 -5.46 6.38 -6.21
CA ILE A 119 -5.83 5.61 -5.02
C ILE A 119 -5.27 6.28 -3.76
N ILE A 120 -4.00 6.62 -3.75
CA ILE A 120 -3.35 7.24 -2.60
C ILE A 120 -3.91 8.63 -2.32
N GLU A 121 -4.09 9.44 -3.34
CA GLU A 121 -4.70 10.76 -3.20
C GLU A 121 -6.12 10.68 -2.64
N SER A 122 -6.92 9.70 -3.08
CA SER A 122 -8.25 9.45 -2.53
C SER A 122 -8.20 9.10 -1.03
N ILE A 123 -7.25 8.23 -0.62
CA ILE A 123 -7.04 7.85 0.77
C ILE A 123 -6.70 9.09 1.62
N LEU A 124 -5.74 9.90 1.16
CA LEU A 124 -5.27 11.09 1.88
C LEU A 124 -6.36 12.18 1.92
N ASN A 125 -7.07 12.41 0.82
CA ASN A 125 -8.16 13.39 0.75
C ASN A 125 -9.30 13.02 1.70
N CYS A 126 -9.72 11.76 1.76
CA CYS A 126 -10.71 11.30 2.72
C CYS A 126 -10.23 11.50 4.17
N HIS A 127 -8.95 11.21 4.44
CA HIS A 127 -8.36 11.44 5.76
C HIS A 127 -8.40 12.94 6.14
N VAL A 128 -7.89 13.81 5.27
CA VAL A 128 -7.85 15.27 5.53
C VAL A 128 -9.25 15.84 5.70
N LYS A 129 -10.19 15.48 4.82
CA LYS A 129 -11.57 15.99 4.84
C LYS A 129 -12.29 15.69 6.15
N TYR A 130 -12.13 14.49 6.68
CA TYR A 130 -12.95 14.02 7.78
C TYR A 130 -12.20 13.93 9.12
N VAL A 131 -10.94 13.52 9.14
CA VAL A 131 -10.20 13.36 10.40
C VAL A 131 -9.65 14.69 10.90
N VAL A 132 -9.07 15.48 10.01
CA VAL A 132 -8.45 16.75 10.39
C VAL A 132 -9.51 17.81 10.67
N SER A 133 -10.63 17.81 9.92
CA SER A 133 -11.68 18.83 10.05
C SER A 133 -12.64 18.60 11.23
N GLU A 134 -12.90 17.36 11.64
CA GLU A 134 -14.00 17.07 12.57
C GLU A 134 -13.57 16.49 13.91
N GLN A 135 -12.33 16.05 14.10
CA GLN A 135 -11.78 15.47 15.36
C GLN A 135 -12.71 14.42 16.05
N LYS A 136 -13.47 13.67 15.27
CA LYS A 136 -14.38 12.65 15.80
C LYS A 136 -13.65 11.38 16.20
N SER A 137 -14.12 10.69 17.20
CA SER A 137 -13.62 9.37 17.63
C SER A 137 -14.30 8.20 16.91
N LYS A 138 -15.47 8.42 16.34
CA LYS A 138 -16.22 7.42 15.54
C LYS A 138 -16.87 8.09 14.34
N TRP A 139 -16.84 7.40 13.21
CA TRP A 139 -17.40 7.84 11.94
C TRP A 139 -18.74 7.14 11.70
N ASP A 140 -19.72 7.87 11.18
CA ASP A 140 -20.98 7.26 10.76
C ASP A 140 -20.80 6.47 9.46
N MET A 141 -21.69 5.50 9.22
CA MET A 141 -21.62 4.62 8.07
C MET A 141 -21.82 5.33 6.74
N SER A 142 -22.50 6.47 6.72
CA SER A 142 -22.67 7.24 5.48
C SER A 142 -21.33 7.85 5.02
N THR A 143 -20.58 8.42 5.95
CA THR A 143 -19.24 8.94 5.71
C THR A 143 -18.28 7.83 5.21
N LEU A 144 -18.30 6.68 5.87
CA LEU A 144 -17.42 5.56 5.48
C LEU A 144 -17.78 5.01 4.10
N LYS A 145 -19.07 4.92 3.77
CA LYS A 145 -19.52 4.53 2.43
C LYS A 145 -19.11 5.54 1.36
N GLU A 146 -19.29 6.84 1.62
CA GLU A 146 -18.83 7.90 0.71
C GLU A 146 -17.34 7.77 0.41
N CYS A 147 -16.52 7.52 1.43
CA CYS A 147 -15.08 7.33 1.26
C CYS A 147 -14.74 6.02 0.51
N ALA A 148 -15.44 4.93 0.78
CA ALA A 148 -15.26 3.68 0.05
C ALA A 148 -15.63 3.85 -1.43
N ASP A 149 -16.72 4.55 -1.74
CA ASP A 149 -17.12 4.87 -3.11
C ASP A 149 -16.10 5.77 -3.82
N ALA A 150 -15.52 6.74 -3.12
CA ALA A 150 -14.44 7.56 -3.65
C ALA A 150 -13.20 6.72 -3.97
N GLY A 151 -12.83 5.80 -3.09
CA GLY A 151 -11.75 4.85 -3.31
C GLY A 151 -12.02 3.92 -4.50
N SER A 152 -13.21 3.35 -4.60
CA SER A 152 -13.61 2.52 -5.74
C SER A 152 -13.49 3.28 -7.06
N LYS A 153 -13.98 4.51 -7.12
CA LYS A 153 -13.85 5.37 -8.30
C LYS A 153 -12.39 5.62 -8.67
N SER A 154 -11.54 5.91 -7.70
CA SER A 154 -10.12 6.19 -7.95
C SER A 154 -9.36 4.99 -8.53
N ALA A 155 -9.77 3.77 -8.17
CA ALA A 155 -9.21 2.54 -8.73
C ALA A 155 -9.72 2.24 -10.16
N LEU A 156 -10.87 2.75 -10.54
CA LEU A 156 -11.49 2.49 -11.86
C LEU A 156 -11.18 3.57 -12.91
N ILE A 157 -10.92 4.80 -12.49
CA ILE A 157 -10.65 5.92 -13.39
C ILE A 157 -9.17 5.91 -13.81
N GLU A 158 -8.92 6.04 -15.12
CA GLU A 158 -7.55 6.23 -15.62
C GLU A 158 -6.93 7.51 -15.04
N ALA A 159 -5.64 7.43 -14.74
CA ALA A 159 -4.92 8.61 -14.30
C ALA A 159 -4.88 9.66 -15.41
N ASP A 160 -4.98 10.91 -15.02
CA ASP A 160 -4.73 12.02 -15.93
C ASP A 160 -3.25 11.97 -16.37
N LYS A 161 -3.03 11.70 -17.65
CA LYS A 161 -1.68 11.59 -18.23
C LYS A 161 -0.95 12.93 -18.29
N ASP A 162 -1.72 14.02 -18.27
CA ASP A 162 -1.20 15.39 -18.31
C ASP A 162 -1.00 15.96 -16.90
N ALA A 163 -1.45 15.26 -15.86
CA ALA A 163 -1.20 15.66 -14.48
C ALA A 163 0.30 15.61 -14.18
N PRO A 164 0.87 16.64 -13.57
CA PRO A 164 2.29 16.67 -13.24
C PRO A 164 2.60 15.57 -12.21
N ARG A 165 3.31 14.54 -12.65
CA ARG A 165 3.81 13.48 -11.77
C ARG A 165 5.21 13.87 -11.29
N GLY A 166 5.42 13.87 -9.97
CA GLY A 166 6.76 14.08 -9.41
C GLY A 166 7.07 15.49 -8.95
N GLY A 167 6.12 16.18 -8.37
CA GLY A 167 6.39 17.40 -7.61
C GLY A 167 7.37 17.15 -6.45
N ASN A 168 8.06 18.21 -6.01
CA ASN A 168 9.05 18.18 -4.92
C ASN A 168 8.47 18.65 -3.57
N THR A 169 7.15 18.74 -3.45
CA THR A 169 6.52 19.09 -2.17
C THR A 169 6.64 17.93 -1.18
N LYS A 170 6.52 18.23 0.11
CA LYS A 170 6.49 17.17 1.14
C LYS A 170 5.33 16.19 0.93
N GLU A 171 4.23 16.69 0.40
CA GLU A 171 3.04 15.88 0.08
C GLU A 171 3.35 14.92 -1.08
N ASP A 172 3.95 15.42 -2.16
CA ASP A 172 4.39 14.55 -3.27
C ASP A 172 5.38 13.48 -2.81
N GLN A 173 6.26 13.81 -1.86
CA GLN A 173 7.20 12.84 -1.30
C GLN A 173 6.48 11.71 -0.57
N VAL A 174 5.46 12.04 0.24
CA VAL A 174 4.63 11.04 0.93
C VAL A 174 3.87 10.18 -0.08
N ILE A 175 3.26 10.80 -1.10
CA ILE A 175 2.52 10.08 -2.14
C ILE A 175 3.46 9.12 -2.89
N ASN A 176 4.63 9.58 -3.33
CA ASN A 176 5.60 8.78 -4.06
C ASN A 176 6.11 7.59 -3.23
N GLU A 177 6.31 7.77 -1.92
CA GLU A 177 6.72 6.70 -1.02
C GLU A 177 5.62 5.66 -0.87
N LEU A 178 4.38 6.07 -0.60
CA LEU A 178 3.23 5.19 -0.48
C LEU A 178 2.95 4.43 -1.78
N GLU A 179 3.06 5.11 -2.93
CA GLU A 179 2.89 4.53 -4.26
C GLU A 179 3.90 3.40 -4.50
N ALA A 180 5.17 3.62 -4.17
CA ALA A 180 6.20 2.60 -4.34
C ALA A 180 5.92 1.34 -3.52
N TYR A 181 5.43 1.46 -2.27
CA TYR A 181 5.07 0.30 -1.46
C TYR A 181 3.80 -0.38 -1.96
N LEU A 182 2.77 0.39 -2.33
CA LEU A 182 1.52 -0.16 -2.86
C LEU A 182 1.75 -0.96 -4.15
N VAL A 183 2.46 -0.39 -5.12
CA VAL A 183 2.76 -1.05 -6.40
C VAL A 183 3.57 -2.33 -6.19
N ARG A 184 4.52 -2.33 -5.27
CA ARG A 184 5.34 -3.53 -4.97
C ARG A 184 4.58 -4.61 -4.22
N SER A 185 3.42 -4.30 -3.66
CA SER A 185 2.64 -5.26 -2.87
C SER A 185 1.98 -6.37 -3.69
N PHE A 186 1.85 -6.19 -4.99
CA PHE A 186 1.09 -7.10 -5.86
C PHE A 186 1.96 -7.90 -6.85
N GLY A 187 3.21 -8.13 -6.52
CA GLY A 187 4.10 -8.96 -7.35
C GLY A 187 5.05 -8.17 -8.23
N HIS A 188 5.69 -8.85 -9.16
CA HIS A 188 6.71 -8.28 -10.04
C HIS A 188 6.42 -8.59 -11.51
N ALA A 189 6.03 -7.58 -12.29
CA ALA A 189 5.56 -7.72 -13.67
C ALA A 189 6.59 -8.32 -14.65
N VAL A 190 7.89 -8.15 -14.41
CA VAL A 190 8.93 -8.69 -15.31
C VAL A 190 9.23 -10.15 -14.97
N ARG A 191 9.33 -10.48 -13.67
CA ARG A 191 9.60 -11.85 -13.22
C ARG A 191 8.36 -12.74 -13.23
N LEU A 192 7.17 -12.13 -13.27
CA LEU A 192 5.88 -12.81 -13.17
C LEU A 192 5.80 -13.67 -11.89
N ASP A 193 6.25 -13.09 -10.78
CA ASP A 193 6.32 -13.77 -9.49
C ASP A 193 5.58 -12.99 -8.38
N TYR A 194 5.19 -13.73 -7.35
CA TYR A 194 4.64 -13.21 -6.11
C TYR A 194 5.19 -14.00 -4.91
N GLY A 195 5.33 -13.36 -3.75
CA GLY A 195 5.77 -14.03 -2.52
C GLY A 195 5.81 -13.09 -1.33
N THR A 196 6.32 -13.59 -0.21
CA THR A 196 6.33 -12.90 1.10
C THR A 196 7.01 -11.53 1.10
N GLY A 197 7.93 -11.27 0.15
CA GLY A 197 8.52 -9.94 -0.03
C GLY A 197 7.50 -8.90 -0.50
N HIS A 198 6.52 -9.31 -1.30
CA HIS A 198 5.43 -8.45 -1.75
C HIS A 198 4.41 -8.23 -0.63
N GLU A 199 4.08 -9.26 0.14
CA GLU A 199 3.26 -9.13 1.35
C GLU A 199 3.92 -8.19 2.37
N CYS A 200 5.22 -8.32 2.58
CA CYS A 200 5.97 -7.41 3.44
C CYS A 200 5.84 -5.96 2.95
N SER A 201 5.87 -5.70 1.64
CA SER A 201 5.66 -4.35 1.08
C SER A 201 4.27 -3.80 1.41
N PHE A 202 3.24 -4.64 1.42
CA PHE A 202 1.89 -4.23 1.83
C PHE A 202 1.84 -3.86 3.33
N TYR A 203 2.46 -4.64 4.19
CA TYR A 203 2.54 -4.29 5.61
C TYR A 203 3.37 -3.03 5.88
N VAL A 204 4.42 -2.79 5.09
CA VAL A 204 5.16 -1.51 5.14
C VAL A 204 4.27 -0.35 4.68
N PHE A 205 3.47 -0.53 3.63
CA PHE A 205 2.48 0.44 3.20
C PHE A 205 1.47 0.75 4.32
N LEU A 206 0.87 -0.26 4.94
CA LEU A 206 -0.03 -0.06 6.08
C LEU A 206 0.66 0.63 7.27
N TYR A 207 1.89 0.25 7.57
CA TYR A 207 2.67 0.90 8.61
C TYR A 207 2.93 2.38 8.31
N ALA A 208 3.24 2.72 7.06
CA ALA A 208 3.40 4.11 6.64
C ALA A 208 2.09 4.91 6.80
N LEU A 209 0.94 4.34 6.41
CA LEU A 209 -0.37 4.94 6.65
C LEU A 209 -0.64 5.15 8.16
N CYS A 210 -0.23 4.20 9.00
CA CYS A 210 -0.31 4.34 10.45
C CYS A 210 0.54 5.52 10.97
N LYS A 211 1.77 5.64 10.48
CA LYS A 211 2.71 6.71 10.88
C LYS A 211 2.23 8.12 10.50
N ILE A 212 1.49 8.26 9.44
CA ILE A 212 0.88 9.55 9.03
C ILE A 212 -0.51 9.78 9.65
N GLY A 213 -0.97 8.88 10.52
CA GLY A 213 -2.16 9.08 11.36
C GLY A 213 -3.47 8.52 10.81
N LEU A 214 -3.46 7.75 9.71
CA LEU A 214 -4.70 7.24 9.11
C LEU A 214 -5.44 6.22 10.00
N PHE A 215 -4.79 5.68 11.01
CA PHE A 215 -5.40 4.72 11.95
C PHE A 215 -6.11 5.41 13.13
N GLY A 216 -6.31 6.73 13.05
CA GLY A 216 -6.89 7.54 14.12
C GLY A 216 -5.83 8.13 15.05
N ASN A 217 -6.26 8.78 16.14
CA ASN A 217 -5.37 9.43 17.11
C ASN A 217 -4.58 8.41 17.95
N ILE A 218 -3.65 7.72 17.31
CA ILE A 218 -2.68 6.87 18.02
C ILE A 218 -1.52 7.78 18.42
N PRO A 219 -1.19 7.90 19.70
CA PRO A 219 0.00 8.59 20.11
C PRO A 219 1.22 7.96 19.43
N LYS A 220 2.09 8.79 18.83
CA LYS A 220 3.28 8.31 18.10
C LYS A 220 4.20 7.41 18.93
N THR A 221 4.00 7.39 20.24
CA THR A 221 4.79 6.66 21.24
C THR A 221 4.13 5.37 21.76
N VAL A 222 2.89 5.08 21.36
CA VAL A 222 2.14 3.93 21.88
C VAL A 222 1.76 3.02 20.70
N ALA A 223 1.98 1.71 20.86
CA ALA A 223 1.46 0.73 19.91
C ALA A 223 -0.08 0.84 19.84
N PRO A 224 -0.69 0.76 18.63
CA PRO A 224 -2.15 0.78 18.48
C PRO A 224 -2.81 -0.29 19.36
N SER A 225 -3.98 0.02 19.93
CA SER A 225 -4.75 -0.99 20.68
C SER A 225 -5.23 -2.12 19.76
N GLN A 226 -5.41 -3.31 20.33
CA GLN A 226 -5.91 -4.47 19.56
C GLN A 226 -7.27 -4.19 18.94
N ASP A 227 -8.17 -3.53 19.66
CA ASP A 227 -9.52 -3.20 19.18
C ASP A 227 -9.51 -2.28 17.94
N LEU A 228 -8.52 -1.42 17.84
CA LEU A 228 -8.36 -0.54 16.69
C LEU A 228 -7.79 -1.26 15.47
N LEU A 229 -6.92 -2.24 15.69
CA LEU A 229 -6.25 -2.95 14.60
C LEU A 229 -7.06 -4.13 14.06
N ALA A 230 -7.97 -4.70 14.84
CA ALA A 230 -8.76 -5.85 14.41
C ALA A 230 -9.61 -5.56 13.14
N PRO A 231 -10.37 -4.46 13.03
CA PRO A 231 -11.09 -4.13 11.80
C PRO A 231 -10.15 -3.97 10.60
N ILE A 232 -8.98 -3.38 10.80
CA ILE A 232 -8.00 -3.18 9.74
C ILE A 232 -7.42 -4.51 9.29
N ALA A 233 -7.03 -5.38 10.22
CA ALA A 233 -6.52 -6.70 9.91
C ALA A 233 -7.56 -7.54 9.17
N LEU A 234 -8.82 -7.51 9.61
CA LEU A 234 -9.87 -8.32 9.01
C LEU A 234 -10.36 -7.76 7.68
N ALA A 235 -10.67 -6.46 7.58
CA ALA A 235 -11.22 -5.88 6.36
C ALA A 235 -10.13 -5.65 5.29
N ILE A 236 -9.08 -4.93 5.64
CA ILE A 236 -8.08 -4.49 4.65
C ILE A 236 -7.16 -5.63 4.25
N THR A 237 -6.63 -6.39 5.21
CA THR A 237 -5.69 -7.47 4.90
C THR A 237 -6.38 -8.63 4.19
N THR A 238 -7.61 -8.98 4.58
CA THR A 238 -8.36 -10.04 3.90
C THR A 238 -8.61 -9.67 2.43
N GLN A 239 -9.09 -8.45 2.17
CA GLN A 239 -9.33 -7.98 0.81
C GLN A 239 -8.05 -7.95 -0.04
N TYR A 240 -6.93 -7.51 0.53
CA TYR A 240 -5.63 -7.58 -0.12
C TYR A 240 -5.23 -9.03 -0.47
N LEU A 241 -5.37 -9.97 0.47
CA LEU A 241 -5.03 -11.38 0.24
C LEU A 241 -5.94 -12.04 -0.81
N GLU A 242 -7.21 -11.65 -0.89
CA GLU A 242 -8.11 -12.12 -1.95
C GLU A 242 -7.60 -11.71 -3.33
N ILE A 243 -7.20 -10.45 -3.50
CA ILE A 243 -6.58 -9.99 -4.76
C ILE A 243 -5.32 -10.79 -5.06
N CYS A 244 -4.44 -10.97 -4.06
CA CYS A 244 -3.19 -11.70 -4.24
C CYS A 244 -3.40 -13.16 -4.65
N ARG A 245 -4.39 -13.85 -4.07
CA ARG A 245 -4.77 -15.20 -4.48
C ARG A 245 -5.33 -15.21 -5.90
N GLY A 246 -6.19 -14.24 -6.24
CA GLY A 246 -6.72 -14.10 -7.59
C GLY A 246 -5.61 -13.95 -8.63
N ILE A 247 -4.72 -12.99 -8.48
CA ILE A 247 -3.63 -12.77 -9.44
C ILE A 247 -2.65 -13.96 -9.52
N GLN A 248 -2.41 -14.66 -8.41
CA GLN A 248 -1.57 -15.87 -8.42
C GLN A 248 -2.23 -17.00 -9.18
N THR A 249 -3.53 -17.23 -8.97
CA THR A 249 -4.28 -18.31 -9.60
C THR A 249 -4.50 -18.02 -11.09
N ASP A 250 -5.00 -16.82 -11.41
CA ASP A 250 -5.43 -16.50 -12.77
C ASP A 250 -4.25 -16.27 -13.71
N TYR A 251 -3.18 -15.64 -13.20
CA TYR A 251 -1.99 -15.39 -14.02
C TYR A 251 -0.86 -16.40 -13.80
N PHE A 252 -1.07 -17.47 -13.01
CA PHE A 252 -0.07 -18.51 -12.77
C PHE A 252 1.29 -17.93 -12.33
N LEU A 253 1.27 -16.99 -11.38
CA LEU A 253 2.49 -16.34 -10.93
C LEU A 253 3.40 -17.33 -10.20
N GLU A 254 4.71 -17.24 -10.51
CA GLU A 254 5.71 -18.06 -9.83
C GLU A 254 5.90 -17.63 -8.36
N PRO A 255 6.20 -18.56 -7.46
CA PRO A 255 6.61 -18.22 -6.10
C PRO A 255 7.93 -17.44 -6.11
N ALA A 256 7.92 -16.25 -5.53
CA ALA A 256 9.14 -15.45 -5.35
C ALA A 256 9.95 -15.98 -4.18
N GLY A 257 11.07 -16.63 -4.47
CA GLY A 257 11.98 -17.21 -3.49
C GLY A 257 11.84 -18.74 -3.34
N SER A 258 12.82 -19.35 -2.68
CA SER A 258 12.95 -20.80 -2.59
C SER A 258 11.94 -21.49 -1.63
N HIS A 259 11.07 -20.75 -0.99
CA HIS A 259 10.19 -21.24 0.08
C HIS A 259 8.76 -20.71 -0.06
N GLY A 260 8.22 -20.68 -1.27
CA GLY A 260 6.79 -20.52 -1.48
C GLY A 260 6.06 -21.80 -1.10
N VAL A 261 5.94 -22.09 0.18
CA VAL A 261 5.02 -23.10 0.67
C VAL A 261 3.75 -22.39 1.08
N TRP A 262 2.71 -22.64 0.32
CA TRP A 262 1.33 -22.21 0.59
C TRP A 262 0.51 -23.35 1.12
#